data_8cdfc9143dd1f98a9bdc5cc8c7f0aa68
#
_entry.id   8cdfc9143dd1f98a9bdc5cc8c7f0aa68
#
_cell.length_a   1.000
_cell.length_b   1.000
_cell.length_c   1.000
_cell.angle_alpha   90.00
_cell.angle_beta   90.00
_cell.angle_gamma   90.00
#
_symmetry.space_group_name_H-M   'P 1'
#
loop_
_entity.id
_entity.type
_entity.pdbx_description
1 polymer ?
#
loop_
_entity_poly.entity_id
_entity_poly.type
_entity_poly.pdbx_seq_one_letter_code
_entity_poly.pdbx_strand_id
1 'polypeptide(L)'
;MIQRSFVLALLVVCLLTGCDRPQDPLYRDRFFALGTLIDLSLYGASQEQQAAASTALLSAFTAMHADWHAWEDGSLAQVNRQLAEGKAFTPDPGILPLLQAANRLSSLSGGLFNPTIGRLVDLWGFHSDEITNLSPPASAEIEALLALAPSAGDVMLENGQLSGSNPAVQYDLGAFAKGYAIDRGIELLQSMGIAHAIINAGGDLRAIGKHGDRPWRIGIRNPRGAGVLASVELDGDESIFTSGDYERYFEASGRRYHHIIDPRTGYPATGTVSVTVMHRDATTADAAATALFVAGPDHWVGVAQRMKIRYVMLIDSNGIVHMNPAMQSRVRFEGDSPEVRLSRPLT
;
A
#
# COMPACT_ATOMS: atom_id res chain seq x y z
N MET A 1 -72.29 1.18 -13.33
CA MET A 1 -71.25 2.16 -12.99
C MET A 1 -70.37 1.72 -11.83
N ILE A 2 -70.87 1.03 -10.83
CA ILE A 2 -70.04 0.63 -9.63
C ILE A 2 -68.95 -0.39 -9.96
N GLN A 3 -69.16 -1.30 -10.93
CA GLN A 3 -68.21 -2.36 -11.29
C GLN A 3 -66.97 -1.85 -12.04
N ARG A 4 -67.06 -0.73 -12.79
CA ARG A 4 -65.91 -0.11 -13.47
C ARG A 4 -64.98 0.67 -12.53
N SER A 5 -65.53 1.24 -11.46
CA SER A 5 -64.77 1.96 -10.46
C SER A 5 -63.94 1.03 -9.57
N PHE A 6 -64.41 -0.19 -9.31
CA PHE A 6 -63.66 -1.21 -8.54
C PHE A 6 -62.45 -1.76 -9.30
N VAL A 7 -62.57 -1.97 -10.63
CA VAL A 7 -61.47 -2.45 -11.46
C VAL A 7 -60.35 -1.38 -11.59
N LEU A 8 -60.77 -0.09 -11.69
CA LEU A 8 -59.79 1.01 -11.77
C LEU A 8 -59.05 1.21 -10.43
N ALA A 9 -59.73 1.04 -9.29
CA ALA A 9 -59.11 1.11 -7.95
C ALA A 9 -58.11 -0.04 -7.72
N LEU A 10 -58.45 -1.26 -8.21
CA LEU A 10 -57.55 -2.42 -8.11
C LEU A 10 -56.32 -2.27 -8.97
N LEU A 11 -56.41 -1.65 -10.19
CA LEU A 11 -55.29 -1.39 -11.08
C LEU A 11 -54.34 -0.31 -10.53
N VAL A 12 -54.86 0.71 -9.83
CA VAL A 12 -54.04 1.75 -9.19
C VAL A 12 -53.30 1.19 -7.97
N VAL A 13 -53.87 0.27 -7.20
CA VAL A 13 -53.17 -0.38 -6.07
C VAL A 13 -52.00 -1.29 -6.56
N CYS A 14 -52.18 -1.98 -7.71
CA CYS A 14 -51.08 -2.79 -8.29
C CYS A 14 -49.94 -1.95 -8.89
N LEU A 15 -50.16 -0.66 -9.21
CA LEU A 15 -49.11 0.23 -9.71
C LEU A 15 -48.28 0.87 -8.58
N LEU A 16 -48.74 0.79 -7.33
CA LEU A 16 -48.06 1.31 -6.16
C LEU A 16 -47.11 0.29 -5.48
N THR A 17 -47.17 -0.98 -5.83
CA THR A 17 -46.11 -1.93 -5.51
C THR A 17 -44.96 -1.76 -6.48
N GLY A 18 -44.32 -0.59 -6.41
CA GLY A 18 -43.01 -0.39 -7.03
C GLY A 18 -42.09 -1.49 -6.50
N CYS A 19 -41.48 -2.25 -7.40
CA CYS A 19 -40.39 -3.12 -7.06
C CYS A 19 -39.34 -2.26 -6.36
N ASP A 20 -39.34 -2.24 -5.03
CA ASP A 20 -38.16 -1.88 -4.28
C ASP A 20 -37.07 -2.87 -4.72
N ARG A 21 -36.23 -2.46 -5.66
CA ARG A 21 -34.98 -3.18 -5.90
C ARG A 21 -34.29 -3.19 -4.55
N PRO A 22 -33.98 -4.37 -3.98
CA PRO A 22 -33.24 -4.40 -2.74
C PRO A 22 -32.02 -3.53 -2.94
N GLN A 23 -31.90 -2.45 -2.17
CA GLN A 23 -30.70 -1.62 -2.18
C GLN A 23 -29.53 -2.54 -1.89
N ASP A 24 -28.50 -2.48 -2.74
CA ASP A 24 -27.26 -3.19 -2.45
C ASP A 24 -26.80 -2.72 -1.06
N PRO A 25 -26.73 -3.60 -0.07
CA PRO A 25 -26.33 -3.21 1.28
C PRO A 25 -24.86 -2.79 1.40
N LEU A 26 -24.26 -2.43 0.28
CA LEU A 26 -22.89 -1.91 0.18
C LEU A 26 -22.86 -0.41 0.46
N TYR A 27 -22.39 -0.04 1.62
CA TYR A 27 -22.04 1.33 1.97
C TYR A 27 -20.67 1.69 1.40
N ARG A 28 -20.50 2.92 0.93
CA ARG A 28 -19.22 3.49 0.46
C ARG A 28 -19.02 4.87 1.04
N ASP A 29 -17.79 5.12 1.45
CA ASP A 29 -17.35 6.44 1.90
C ASP A 29 -15.96 6.73 1.33
N ARG A 30 -15.60 8.00 1.25
CA ARG A 30 -14.31 8.45 0.73
C ARG A 30 -13.83 9.67 1.49
N PHE A 31 -12.58 9.63 1.92
CA PHE A 31 -11.91 10.76 2.57
C PHE A 31 -10.45 10.81 2.16
N PHE A 32 -9.78 11.94 2.43
CA PHE A 32 -8.35 12.10 2.15
C PHE A 32 -7.55 11.92 3.44
N ALA A 33 -6.55 11.03 3.41
CA ALA A 33 -5.58 10.82 4.49
C ALA A 33 -4.34 10.12 3.92
N LEU A 34 -3.22 10.16 4.63
CA LEU A 34 -1.96 9.49 4.25
C LEU A 34 -1.49 9.86 2.83
N GLY A 35 -1.71 11.12 2.41
CA GLY A 35 -1.33 11.61 1.08
C GLY A 35 -2.15 11.03 -0.08
N THR A 36 -3.29 10.37 0.19
CA THR A 36 -4.11 9.73 -0.86
C THR A 36 -5.60 9.71 -0.51
N LEU A 37 -6.42 9.32 -1.48
CA LEU A 37 -7.83 9.05 -1.25
C LEU A 37 -8.00 7.65 -0.62
N ILE A 38 -8.73 7.61 0.48
CA ILE A 38 -9.13 6.38 1.16
C ILE A 38 -10.56 6.07 0.79
N ASP A 39 -10.79 4.95 0.13
CA ASP A 39 -12.11 4.41 -0.15
C ASP A 39 -12.46 3.33 0.88
N LEU A 40 -13.52 3.55 1.64
CA LEU A 40 -14.11 2.57 2.54
C LEU A 40 -15.32 1.92 1.86
N SER A 41 -15.39 0.60 1.88
CA SER A 41 -16.57 -0.17 1.48
C SER A 41 -16.98 -1.12 2.60
N LEU A 42 -18.22 -1.05 3.06
CA LEU A 42 -18.77 -1.93 4.10
C LEU A 42 -20.00 -2.66 3.55
N TYR A 43 -20.06 -3.97 3.70
CA TYR A 43 -21.21 -4.75 3.28
C TYR A 43 -22.00 -5.28 4.49
N GLY A 44 -23.30 -5.04 4.50
CA GLY A 44 -24.20 -5.53 5.55
C GLY A 44 -24.07 -4.82 6.91
N ALA A 45 -23.30 -3.73 6.99
CA ALA A 45 -23.18 -2.92 8.20
C ALA A 45 -24.45 -2.07 8.44
N SER A 46 -24.87 -1.91 9.69
CA SER A 46 -25.97 -1.00 10.05
C SER A 46 -25.58 0.47 9.80
N GLN A 47 -26.59 1.36 9.70
CA GLN A 47 -26.31 2.80 9.53
C GLN A 47 -25.46 3.39 10.67
N GLU A 48 -25.68 2.92 11.89
CA GLU A 48 -24.88 3.32 13.05
C GLU A 48 -23.43 2.87 12.90
N GLN A 49 -23.20 1.61 12.51
CA GLN A 49 -21.85 1.10 12.24
C GLN A 49 -21.17 1.84 11.09
N GLN A 50 -21.90 2.17 10.00
CA GLN A 50 -21.36 2.90 8.86
C GLN A 50 -20.83 4.28 9.29
N ALA A 51 -21.64 5.07 10.00
CA ALA A 51 -21.27 6.41 10.46
C ALA A 51 -20.10 6.36 11.47
N ALA A 52 -20.17 5.42 12.43
CA ALA A 52 -19.13 5.25 13.43
C ALA A 52 -17.81 4.81 12.81
N ALA A 53 -17.82 3.87 11.85
CA ALA A 53 -16.64 3.39 11.15
C ALA A 53 -15.95 4.50 10.33
N SER A 54 -16.72 5.27 9.54
CA SER A 54 -16.16 6.38 8.76
C SER A 54 -15.49 7.43 9.65
N THR A 55 -16.16 7.82 10.73
CA THR A 55 -15.62 8.80 11.68
C THR A 55 -14.36 8.28 12.37
N ALA A 56 -14.38 7.05 12.84
CA ALA A 56 -13.25 6.44 13.55
C ALA A 56 -12.03 6.26 12.64
N LEU A 57 -12.23 5.78 11.40
CA LEU A 57 -11.15 5.62 10.44
C LEU A 57 -10.55 6.96 10.01
N LEU A 58 -11.38 7.97 9.71
CA LEU A 58 -10.89 9.31 9.37
C LEU A 58 -10.04 9.87 10.50
N SER A 59 -10.52 9.80 11.74
CA SER A 59 -9.77 10.27 12.92
C SER A 59 -8.45 9.51 13.09
N ALA A 60 -8.48 8.18 13.01
CA ALA A 60 -7.30 7.34 13.17
C ALA A 60 -6.25 7.62 12.08
N PHE A 61 -6.65 7.67 10.80
CA PHE A 61 -5.73 7.87 9.70
C PHE A 61 -5.17 9.30 9.65
N THR A 62 -5.95 10.30 10.08
CA THR A 62 -5.46 11.68 10.23
C THR A 62 -4.40 11.75 11.33
N ALA A 63 -4.62 11.09 12.47
CA ALA A 63 -3.64 11.04 13.55
C ALA A 63 -2.36 10.30 13.13
N MET A 64 -2.49 9.15 12.45
CA MET A 64 -1.36 8.39 11.91
C MET A 64 -0.57 9.21 10.89
N HIS A 65 -1.25 9.95 10.00
CA HIS A 65 -0.59 10.80 9.02
C HIS A 65 0.28 11.87 9.69
N ALA A 66 -0.27 12.59 10.66
CA ALA A 66 0.46 13.62 11.39
C ALA A 66 1.64 13.05 12.18
N ASP A 67 1.47 11.89 12.80
CA ASP A 67 2.46 11.30 13.69
C ASP A 67 3.60 10.59 12.94
N TRP A 68 3.32 10.03 11.76
CA TRP A 68 4.28 9.25 10.95
C TRP A 68 4.90 10.04 9.80
N HIS A 69 4.58 11.33 9.69
CA HIS A 69 5.21 12.18 8.68
C HIS A 69 6.69 12.41 9.03
N ALA A 70 7.59 12.12 8.07
CA ALA A 70 9.03 12.18 8.33
C ALA A 70 9.58 13.62 8.36
N TRP A 71 8.84 14.58 7.79
CA TRP A 71 9.29 15.95 7.46
C TRP A 71 8.50 17.04 8.18
N GLU A 72 7.32 16.73 8.71
CA GLU A 72 6.51 17.61 9.52
C GLU A 72 6.65 17.28 11.01
N ASP A 73 6.17 18.15 11.89
CA ASP A 73 6.25 17.89 13.34
C ASP A 73 5.34 16.72 13.73
N GLY A 74 5.97 15.63 14.18
CA GLY A 74 5.34 14.37 14.63
C GLY A 74 6.35 13.46 15.30
N SER A 75 5.89 12.31 15.79
CA SER A 75 6.75 11.35 16.50
C SER A 75 7.89 10.84 15.61
N LEU A 76 7.65 10.60 14.32
CA LEU A 76 8.70 10.13 13.41
C LEU A 76 9.77 11.18 13.16
N ALA A 77 9.39 12.43 12.93
CA ALA A 77 10.34 13.53 12.77
C ALA A 77 11.16 13.76 14.04
N GLN A 78 10.56 13.59 15.22
CA GLN A 78 11.28 13.63 16.47
C GLN A 78 12.30 12.50 16.60
N VAL A 79 11.93 11.27 16.24
CA VAL A 79 12.85 10.13 16.18
C VAL A 79 14.02 10.43 15.25
N ASN A 80 13.76 10.94 14.04
CA ASN A 80 14.81 11.28 13.07
C ASN A 80 15.79 12.33 13.62
N ARG A 81 15.29 13.40 14.27
CA ARG A 81 16.14 14.42 14.92
C ARG A 81 17.05 13.82 16.00
N GLN A 82 16.47 12.99 16.86
CA GLN A 82 17.20 12.38 17.99
C GLN A 82 18.24 11.35 17.52
N LEU A 83 17.94 10.56 16.49
CA LEU A 83 18.90 9.63 15.88
C LEU A 83 20.11 10.38 15.29
N ALA A 84 19.86 11.54 14.65
CA ALA A 84 20.93 12.38 14.10
C ALA A 84 21.87 12.96 15.18
N GLU A 85 21.40 13.13 16.42
CA GLU A 85 22.23 13.54 17.57
C GLU A 85 23.15 12.43 18.10
N GLY A 86 22.89 11.16 17.73
CA GLY A 86 23.69 10.01 18.12
C GLY A 86 23.62 9.62 19.61
N LYS A 87 22.60 10.10 20.33
CA LYS A 87 22.39 9.80 21.75
C LYS A 87 21.20 8.85 21.92
N ALA A 88 21.24 8.02 22.97
CA ALA A 88 20.09 7.22 23.35
C ALA A 88 18.97 8.10 23.91
N PHE A 89 17.72 7.82 23.52
CA PHE A 89 16.53 8.56 23.92
C PHE A 89 15.33 7.63 24.06
N THR A 90 14.32 8.06 24.80
CA THR A 90 13.04 7.35 24.91
C THR A 90 12.06 7.96 23.91
N PRO A 91 11.68 7.23 22.84
CA PRO A 91 10.70 7.72 21.86
C PRO A 91 9.29 7.63 22.42
N ASP A 92 8.33 8.24 21.73
CA ASP A 92 6.91 7.99 21.99
C ASP A 92 6.63 6.47 21.86
N PRO A 93 5.98 5.84 22.87
CA PRO A 93 5.69 4.41 22.82
C PRO A 93 4.84 3.99 21.62
N GLY A 94 4.00 4.89 21.09
CA GLY A 94 3.11 4.63 19.94
C GLY A 94 3.87 4.40 18.64
N ILE A 95 5.06 5.00 18.45
CA ILE A 95 5.86 4.84 17.23
C ILE A 95 6.65 3.53 17.21
N LEU A 96 6.97 2.94 18.36
CA LEU A 96 7.85 1.78 18.44
C LEU A 96 7.38 0.56 17.63
N PRO A 97 6.11 0.12 17.69
CA PRO A 97 5.65 -1.02 16.91
C PRO A 97 5.83 -0.81 15.40
N LEU A 98 5.63 0.43 14.93
CA LEU A 98 5.80 0.80 13.53
C LEU A 98 7.27 0.67 13.11
N LEU A 99 8.21 1.24 13.88
CA LEU A 99 9.65 1.15 13.59
C LEU A 99 10.16 -0.29 13.67
N GLN A 100 9.72 -1.07 14.65
CA GLN A 100 10.07 -2.49 14.77
C GLN A 100 9.59 -3.30 13.56
N ALA A 101 8.36 -3.06 13.09
CA ALA A 101 7.84 -3.71 11.90
C ALA A 101 8.64 -3.32 10.65
N ALA A 102 8.96 -2.04 10.47
CA ALA A 102 9.78 -1.54 9.37
C ALA A 102 11.18 -2.17 9.36
N ASN A 103 11.87 -2.18 10.50
CA ASN A 103 13.22 -2.76 10.62
C ASN A 103 13.21 -4.27 10.36
N ARG A 104 12.21 -5.00 10.86
CA ARG A 104 12.05 -6.44 10.60
C ARG A 104 11.86 -6.71 9.10
N LEU A 105 11.00 -5.95 8.41
CA LEU A 105 10.75 -6.14 6.99
C LEU A 105 11.95 -5.72 6.13
N SER A 106 12.70 -4.69 6.54
CA SER A 106 13.99 -4.34 5.92
C SER A 106 14.97 -5.51 5.99
N SER A 107 15.14 -6.11 7.16
CA SER A 107 16.02 -7.27 7.35
C SER A 107 15.57 -8.46 6.49
N LEU A 108 14.28 -8.80 6.46
CA LEU A 108 13.74 -9.90 5.66
C LEU A 108 13.92 -9.67 4.15
N SER A 109 13.84 -8.43 3.68
CA SER A 109 14.08 -8.09 2.28
C SER A 109 15.56 -8.14 1.89
N GLY A 110 16.48 -8.20 2.87
CA GLY A 110 17.91 -8.03 2.66
C GLY A 110 18.28 -6.57 2.38
N GLY A 111 17.54 -5.62 2.95
CA GLY A 111 17.75 -4.18 2.81
C GLY A 111 17.22 -3.57 1.51
N LEU A 112 16.53 -4.34 0.65
CA LEU A 112 15.93 -3.81 -0.59
C LEU A 112 14.70 -2.92 -0.33
N PHE A 113 13.90 -3.25 0.67
CA PHE A 113 13.08 -2.29 1.37
C PHE A 113 13.93 -1.71 2.51
N ASN A 114 14.30 -0.45 2.39
CA ASN A 114 15.12 0.21 3.40
C ASN A 114 14.42 1.49 3.91
N PRO A 115 13.81 1.45 5.11
CA PRO A 115 13.08 2.60 5.65
C PRO A 115 14.01 3.72 6.15
N THR A 116 15.34 3.54 6.15
CA THR A 116 16.29 4.48 6.77
C THR A 116 17.02 5.36 5.76
N ILE A 117 16.65 5.29 4.47
CA ILE A 117 17.25 6.10 3.39
C ILE A 117 16.52 7.43 3.15
N GLY A 118 15.83 7.98 4.16
CA GLY A 118 15.07 9.23 4.03
C GLY A 118 15.88 10.38 3.43
N ARG A 119 17.19 10.48 3.71
CA ARG A 119 18.05 11.50 3.09
C ARG A 119 18.19 11.33 1.58
N LEU A 120 18.14 10.11 1.05
CA LEU A 120 18.11 9.90 -0.41
C LEU A 120 16.76 10.28 -0.98
N VAL A 121 15.65 9.95 -0.28
CA VAL A 121 14.30 10.35 -0.68
C VAL A 121 14.18 11.88 -0.74
N ASP A 122 14.73 12.57 0.25
CA ASP A 122 14.80 14.04 0.32
C ASP A 122 15.63 14.61 -0.84
N LEU A 123 16.84 14.12 -1.03
CA LEU A 123 17.75 14.55 -2.10
C LEU A 123 17.09 14.47 -3.48
N TRP A 124 16.30 13.43 -3.74
CA TRP A 124 15.53 13.26 -4.97
C TRP A 124 14.28 14.12 -5.04
N GLY A 125 13.88 14.79 -3.95
CA GLY A 125 12.66 15.61 -3.86
C GLY A 125 11.36 14.80 -3.76
N PHE A 126 11.44 13.51 -3.41
CA PHE A 126 10.24 12.66 -3.24
C PHE A 126 9.65 12.70 -1.83
N HIS A 127 10.17 13.54 -0.95
CA HIS A 127 9.64 13.78 0.40
C HIS A 127 8.36 14.59 0.42
N SER A 128 8.11 15.41 -0.61
CA SER A 128 6.94 16.29 -0.74
C SER A 128 5.90 15.69 -1.68
N ASP A 129 4.61 15.94 -1.44
CA ASP A 129 3.51 15.55 -2.33
C ASP A 129 3.62 16.23 -3.70
N GLU A 130 4.13 17.46 -3.75
CA GLU A 130 4.43 18.17 -5.00
C GLU A 130 5.90 17.94 -5.40
N ILE A 131 6.10 17.33 -6.56
CA ILE A 131 7.44 17.16 -7.12
C ILE A 131 7.87 18.49 -7.75
N THR A 132 8.66 19.25 -7.00
CA THR A 132 9.17 20.56 -7.44
C THR A 132 10.55 20.46 -8.09
N ASN A 133 11.33 19.43 -7.75
CA ASN A 133 12.64 19.19 -8.35
C ASN A 133 12.48 18.35 -9.63
N LEU A 134 12.76 18.94 -10.80
CA LEU A 134 12.61 18.31 -12.10
C LEU A 134 13.96 17.89 -12.73
N SER A 135 15.00 17.82 -11.93
CA SER A 135 16.32 17.36 -12.36
C SER A 135 16.92 16.37 -11.37
N PRO A 136 17.64 15.34 -11.86
CA PRO A 136 18.31 14.41 -10.95
C PRO A 136 19.37 15.13 -10.12
N PRO A 137 19.60 14.69 -8.87
CA PRO A 137 20.68 15.19 -8.02
C PRO A 137 22.05 14.95 -8.68
N ALA A 138 23.06 15.70 -8.23
CA ALA A 138 24.42 15.46 -8.66
C ALA A 138 24.92 14.08 -8.17
N SER A 139 25.63 13.33 -9.03
CA SER A 139 26.13 11.99 -8.67
C SER A 139 27.01 12.00 -7.42
N ALA A 140 27.81 13.05 -7.22
CA ALA A 140 28.64 13.19 -6.03
C ALA A 140 27.81 13.29 -4.72
N GLU A 141 26.62 13.87 -4.75
CA GLU A 141 25.74 13.96 -3.57
C GLU A 141 25.13 12.59 -3.25
N ILE A 142 24.72 11.85 -4.30
CA ILE A 142 24.22 10.48 -4.17
C ILE A 142 25.29 9.56 -3.60
N GLU A 143 26.50 9.60 -4.17
CA GLU A 143 27.66 8.81 -3.74
C GLU A 143 28.05 9.10 -2.29
N ALA A 144 27.98 10.37 -1.88
CA ALA A 144 28.26 10.78 -0.50
C ALA A 144 27.25 10.16 0.50
N LEU A 145 25.97 10.12 0.16
CA LEU A 145 24.94 9.48 1.00
C LEU A 145 25.08 7.95 0.99
N LEU A 146 25.38 7.34 -0.15
CA LEU A 146 25.61 5.90 -0.26
C LEU A 146 26.80 5.44 0.59
N ALA A 147 27.88 6.24 0.62
CA ALA A 147 29.06 5.93 1.43
C ALA A 147 28.78 5.85 2.93
N LEU A 148 27.71 6.50 3.40
CA LEU A 148 27.25 6.43 4.79
C LEU A 148 26.46 5.15 5.08
N ALA A 149 25.96 4.47 4.05
CA ALA A 149 25.29 3.17 4.07
C ALA A 149 24.25 3.00 5.21
N PRO A 150 23.28 3.93 5.40
CA PRO A 150 22.32 3.83 6.49
C PRO A 150 21.44 2.57 6.35
N SER A 151 21.26 1.87 7.45
CA SER A 151 20.50 0.63 7.50
C SER A 151 19.64 0.53 8.77
N ALA A 152 18.61 -0.32 8.72
CA ALA A 152 17.81 -0.62 9.90
C ALA A 152 18.64 -1.27 11.04
N GLY A 153 19.78 -1.90 10.71
CA GLY A 153 20.72 -2.46 11.67
C GLY A 153 21.49 -1.42 12.49
N ASP A 154 21.52 -0.17 12.04
CA ASP A 154 22.15 0.94 12.76
C ASP A 154 21.29 1.50 13.89
N VAL A 155 20.03 1.02 14.02
CA VAL A 155 19.10 1.46 15.07
C VAL A 155 18.88 0.34 16.07
N MET A 156 19.20 0.60 17.32
CA MET A 156 19.04 -0.34 18.42
C MET A 156 17.95 0.14 19.36
N LEU A 157 17.14 -0.83 19.84
CA LEU A 157 16.16 -0.61 20.88
C LEU A 157 16.55 -1.47 22.10
N GLU A 158 17.02 -0.84 23.14
CA GLU A 158 17.43 -1.49 24.37
C GLU A 158 16.81 -0.80 25.59
N ASN A 159 16.19 -1.57 26.47
CA ASN A 159 15.56 -1.06 27.71
C ASN A 159 14.56 0.10 27.47
N GLY A 160 13.83 0.07 26.34
CA GLY A 160 12.88 1.12 25.95
C GLY A 160 13.51 2.40 25.39
N GLN A 161 14.83 2.40 25.19
CA GLN A 161 15.55 3.50 24.56
C GLN A 161 15.96 3.15 23.15
N LEU A 162 15.80 4.10 22.20
CA LEU A 162 16.36 4.04 20.86
C LEU A 162 17.73 4.72 20.84
N SER A 163 18.65 4.14 20.08
CA SER A 163 19.93 4.76 19.75
C SER A 163 20.31 4.46 18.32
N GLY A 164 21.05 5.37 17.66
CA GLY A 164 21.59 5.21 16.33
C GLY A 164 23.11 5.20 16.35
N SER A 165 23.70 4.20 15.69
CA SER A 165 25.17 4.15 15.48
C SER A 165 25.62 4.94 14.25
N ASN A 166 24.68 5.27 13.33
CA ASN A 166 24.95 5.98 12.09
C ASN A 166 24.06 7.24 12.01
N PRO A 167 24.66 8.44 12.04
CA PRO A 167 23.88 9.71 12.00
C PRO A 167 23.25 10.00 10.63
N ALA A 168 23.52 9.18 9.62
CA ALA A 168 22.86 9.27 8.31
C ALA A 168 21.50 8.57 8.26
N VAL A 169 21.16 7.77 9.28
CA VAL A 169 19.84 7.17 9.40
C VAL A 169 18.78 8.27 9.46
N GLN A 170 17.84 8.22 8.55
CA GLN A 170 16.62 9.01 8.55
C GLN A 170 15.48 8.14 8.07
N TYR A 171 14.53 7.85 8.95
CA TYR A 171 13.36 7.10 8.59
C TYR A 171 12.48 7.87 7.63
N ASP A 172 12.10 7.22 6.54
CA ASP A 172 10.98 7.52 5.67
C ASP A 172 10.14 6.24 5.53
N LEU A 173 8.87 6.34 5.85
CA LEU A 173 7.97 5.19 5.89
C LEU A 173 6.98 5.14 4.71
N GLY A 174 7.17 5.99 3.69
CA GLY A 174 6.25 6.10 2.55
C GLY A 174 6.01 4.80 1.78
N ALA A 175 7.00 3.88 1.77
CA ALA A 175 6.91 2.59 1.11
C ALA A 175 6.29 1.46 2.00
N PHE A 176 5.66 1.83 3.14
CA PHE A 176 5.23 0.84 4.13
C PHE A 176 4.06 1.34 5.01
N ALA A 177 3.98 2.66 5.25
CA ALA A 177 3.02 3.23 6.20
C ALA A 177 1.55 3.02 5.78
N LYS A 178 1.25 2.97 4.49
CA LYS A 178 -0.11 2.71 3.99
C LYS A 178 -0.58 1.32 4.41
N GLY A 179 0.25 0.30 4.20
CA GLY A 179 -0.06 -1.07 4.61
C GLY A 179 -0.30 -1.18 6.11
N TYR A 180 0.56 -0.56 6.92
CA TYR A 180 0.42 -0.57 8.36
C TYR A 180 -0.86 0.15 8.84
N ALA A 181 -1.19 1.30 8.25
CA ALA A 181 -2.42 2.02 8.56
C ALA A 181 -3.67 1.22 8.18
N ILE A 182 -3.67 0.58 7.00
CA ILE A 182 -4.77 -0.28 6.56
C ILE A 182 -4.97 -1.45 7.53
N ASP A 183 -3.88 -2.09 8.00
CA ASP A 183 -3.98 -3.17 8.99
C ASP A 183 -4.63 -2.68 10.29
N ARG A 184 -4.21 -1.52 10.81
CA ARG A 184 -4.83 -0.90 12.00
C ARG A 184 -6.29 -0.53 11.75
N GLY A 185 -6.60 -0.02 10.55
CA GLY A 185 -7.97 0.29 10.14
C GLY A 185 -8.87 -0.95 10.11
N ILE A 186 -8.40 -2.06 9.56
CA ILE A 186 -9.15 -3.32 9.55
C ILE A 186 -9.37 -3.86 10.96
N GLU A 187 -8.37 -3.81 11.83
CA GLU A 187 -8.51 -4.18 13.24
C GLU A 187 -9.58 -3.32 13.96
N LEU A 188 -9.58 -2.02 13.68
CA LEU A 188 -10.59 -1.10 14.21
C LEU A 188 -12.00 -1.51 13.73
N LEU A 189 -12.19 -1.76 12.43
CA LEU A 189 -13.47 -2.22 11.89
C LEU A 189 -13.94 -3.54 12.51
N GLN A 190 -13.03 -4.50 12.67
CA GLN A 190 -13.31 -5.78 13.32
C GLN A 190 -13.72 -5.60 14.79
N SER A 191 -13.09 -4.69 15.52
CA SER A 191 -13.46 -4.36 16.91
C SER A 191 -14.85 -3.76 17.03
N MET A 192 -15.36 -3.14 15.95
CA MET A 192 -16.73 -2.60 15.85
C MET A 192 -17.75 -3.65 15.36
N GLY A 193 -17.34 -4.92 15.20
CA GLY A 193 -18.20 -6.01 14.74
C GLY A 193 -18.45 -6.00 13.22
N ILE A 194 -17.66 -5.27 12.43
CA ILE A 194 -17.77 -5.24 10.97
C ILE A 194 -16.99 -6.42 10.38
N ALA A 195 -17.72 -7.34 9.74
CA ALA A 195 -17.15 -8.58 9.20
C ALA A 195 -16.81 -8.53 7.71
N HIS A 196 -17.37 -7.57 6.96
CA HIS A 196 -17.22 -7.48 5.51
C HIS A 196 -16.86 -6.06 5.10
N ALA A 197 -15.60 -5.83 4.75
CA ALA A 197 -15.10 -4.50 4.43
C ALA A 197 -13.94 -4.53 3.44
N ILE A 198 -13.74 -3.39 2.75
CA ILE A 198 -12.50 -3.04 2.07
C ILE A 198 -12.07 -1.66 2.56
N ILE A 199 -10.79 -1.51 2.89
CA ILE A 199 -10.09 -0.23 2.98
C ILE A 199 -9.11 -0.17 1.83
N ASN A 200 -9.27 0.83 0.96
CA ASN A 200 -8.43 1.06 -0.21
C ASN A 200 -7.79 2.44 -0.11
N ALA A 201 -6.46 2.50 -0.12
CA ALA A 201 -5.66 3.72 -0.09
C ALA A 201 -4.92 3.88 -1.42
N GLY A 202 -5.54 4.60 -2.37
CA GLY A 202 -4.92 4.90 -3.66
C GLY A 202 -4.66 3.70 -4.58
N GLY A 203 -5.37 2.58 -4.38
CA GLY A 203 -5.19 1.33 -5.14
C GLY A 203 -4.61 0.18 -4.32
N ASP A 204 -3.96 0.48 -3.20
CA ASP A 204 -3.47 -0.49 -2.23
C ASP A 204 -4.56 -0.80 -1.21
N LEU A 205 -4.89 -2.06 -0.99
CA LEU A 205 -6.07 -2.39 -0.17
C LEU A 205 -5.92 -3.67 0.65
N ARG A 206 -6.74 -3.77 1.70
CA ARG A 206 -7.05 -5.02 2.40
C ARG A 206 -8.57 -5.19 2.46
N ALA A 207 -9.01 -6.41 2.17
CA ALA A 207 -10.40 -6.82 2.24
C ALA A 207 -10.58 -7.88 3.32
N ILE A 208 -11.70 -7.82 4.04
CA ILE A 208 -12.18 -8.86 4.96
C ILE A 208 -13.58 -9.31 4.56
N GLY A 209 -13.86 -10.59 4.81
CA GLY A 209 -15.16 -11.18 4.48
C GLY A 209 -15.46 -11.18 2.99
N LYS A 210 -16.73 -10.93 2.63
CA LYS A 210 -17.25 -11.07 1.26
C LYS A 210 -18.23 -9.95 0.91
N HIS A 211 -18.49 -9.77 -0.38
CA HIS A 211 -19.60 -8.96 -0.87
C HIS A 211 -20.86 -9.82 -1.02
N GLY A 212 -21.58 -10.01 0.07
CA GLY A 212 -22.69 -10.98 0.12
C GLY A 212 -22.18 -12.41 -0.04
N ASP A 213 -22.72 -13.13 -1.01
CA ASP A 213 -22.36 -14.53 -1.27
C ASP A 213 -21.09 -14.71 -2.15
N ARG A 214 -20.53 -13.62 -2.67
CA ARG A 214 -19.41 -13.66 -3.60
C ARG A 214 -18.14 -13.04 -2.97
N PRO A 215 -16.93 -13.47 -3.41
CA PRO A 215 -15.69 -12.82 -3.03
C PRO A 215 -15.62 -11.37 -3.56
N TRP A 216 -14.74 -10.58 -2.97
CA TRP A 216 -14.43 -9.24 -3.50
C TRP A 216 -13.61 -9.39 -4.79
N ARG A 217 -14.04 -8.70 -5.86
CA ARG A 217 -13.30 -8.66 -7.13
C ARG A 217 -12.52 -7.36 -7.24
N ILE A 218 -11.21 -7.47 -7.39
CA ILE A 218 -10.28 -6.34 -7.43
C ILE A 218 -9.60 -6.30 -8.80
N GLY A 219 -9.56 -5.11 -9.42
CA GLY A 219 -8.83 -4.86 -10.66
C GLY A 219 -7.38 -4.47 -10.39
N ILE A 220 -6.45 -5.07 -11.12
CA ILE A 220 -5.04 -4.65 -11.17
C ILE A 220 -4.90 -3.70 -12.37
N ARG A 221 -4.45 -2.48 -12.10
CA ARG A 221 -4.32 -1.42 -13.11
C ARG A 221 -3.32 -1.81 -14.21
N ASN A 222 -3.62 -1.42 -15.45
CA ASN A 222 -2.64 -1.50 -16.53
C ASN A 222 -1.58 -0.39 -16.33
N PRO A 223 -0.28 -0.74 -16.14
CA PRO A 223 0.76 0.25 -15.83
C PRO A 223 1.15 1.12 -17.02
N ARG A 224 0.82 0.72 -18.25
CA ARG A 224 1.20 1.42 -19.49
C ARG A 224 0.02 1.83 -20.35
N GLY A 225 -1.20 1.55 -19.91
CA GLY A 225 -2.42 1.87 -20.65
C GLY A 225 -3.58 2.26 -19.73
N ALA A 226 -4.71 2.59 -20.35
CA ALA A 226 -5.94 2.82 -19.63
C ALA A 226 -6.57 1.50 -19.14
N GLY A 227 -7.29 1.54 -18.02
CA GLY A 227 -8.12 0.46 -17.54
C GLY A 227 -7.39 -0.61 -16.72
N VAL A 228 -7.96 -1.80 -16.72
CA VAL A 228 -7.57 -2.93 -15.90
C VAL A 228 -6.80 -3.94 -16.74
N LEU A 229 -5.60 -4.32 -16.29
CA LEU A 229 -4.80 -5.37 -16.90
C LEU A 229 -5.33 -6.76 -16.54
N ALA A 230 -5.68 -6.91 -15.28
CA ALA A 230 -6.11 -8.19 -14.74
C ALA A 230 -7.04 -7.99 -13.55
N SER A 231 -7.77 -9.03 -13.17
CA SER A 231 -8.57 -9.05 -11.96
C SER A 231 -8.21 -10.26 -11.09
N VAL A 232 -8.44 -10.10 -9.78
CA VAL A 232 -8.31 -11.16 -8.78
C VAL A 232 -9.56 -11.16 -7.89
N GLU A 233 -9.88 -12.32 -7.35
CA GLU A 233 -10.91 -12.48 -6.34
C GLU A 233 -10.24 -12.65 -4.97
N LEU A 234 -10.63 -11.81 -3.99
CA LEU A 234 -10.18 -11.91 -2.61
C LEU A 234 -11.25 -12.62 -1.79
N ASP A 235 -10.88 -13.72 -1.15
CA ASP A 235 -11.78 -14.53 -0.32
C ASP A 235 -11.29 -14.55 1.13
N GLY A 236 -12.05 -13.89 1.98
CA GLY A 236 -11.74 -13.80 3.40
C GLY A 236 -10.90 -12.56 3.75
N ASP A 237 -9.72 -12.77 4.32
CA ASP A 237 -8.84 -11.72 4.84
C ASP A 237 -7.55 -11.69 4.02
N GLU A 238 -7.54 -10.83 3.00
CA GLU A 238 -6.40 -10.69 2.08
C GLU A 238 -6.17 -9.23 1.70
N SER A 239 -4.91 -8.88 1.46
CA SER A 239 -4.48 -7.58 0.94
C SER A 239 -3.86 -7.72 -0.45
N ILE A 240 -3.92 -6.64 -1.23
CA ILE A 240 -3.24 -6.51 -2.51
C ILE A 240 -2.60 -5.13 -2.59
N PHE A 241 -1.30 -5.10 -2.89
CA PHE A 241 -0.48 -3.91 -2.95
C PHE A 241 0.32 -3.88 -4.24
N THR A 242 0.47 -2.70 -4.82
CA THR A 242 1.19 -2.53 -6.06
C THR A 242 2.16 -1.36 -5.98
N SER A 243 3.46 -1.63 -6.14
CA SER A 243 4.49 -0.63 -6.38
C SER A 243 4.70 -0.43 -7.86
N GLY A 244 4.73 0.83 -8.35
CA GLY A 244 4.84 1.15 -9.76
C GLY A 244 5.66 2.41 -10.05
N ASP A 245 6.37 2.41 -11.20
CA ASP A 245 7.19 3.53 -11.67
C ASP A 245 6.36 4.72 -12.19
N TYR A 246 5.04 4.57 -12.24
CA TYR A 246 4.07 5.52 -12.77
C TYR A 246 3.30 6.29 -11.67
N GLU A 247 3.54 5.97 -10.39
CA GLU A 247 2.84 6.61 -9.27
C GLU A 247 3.34 8.03 -9.04
N ARG A 248 4.63 8.18 -8.71
CA ARG A 248 5.28 9.46 -8.46
C ARG A 248 6.61 9.48 -9.20
N TYR A 249 6.76 10.41 -10.16
CA TYR A 249 7.96 10.53 -11.00
C TYR A 249 8.07 11.92 -11.61
N PHE A 250 9.26 12.26 -12.04
CA PHE A 250 9.50 13.35 -13.00
C PHE A 250 10.28 12.83 -14.22
N GLU A 251 10.28 13.61 -15.29
CA GLU A 251 11.02 13.26 -16.50
C GLU A 251 12.08 14.33 -16.78
N ALA A 252 13.31 13.90 -17.01
CA ALA A 252 14.42 14.76 -17.39
C ALA A 252 15.25 14.09 -18.49
N SER A 253 15.58 14.82 -19.55
CA SER A 253 16.39 14.35 -20.69
C SER A 253 15.86 13.04 -21.30
N GLY A 254 14.52 12.88 -21.39
CA GLY A 254 13.87 11.68 -21.95
C GLY A 254 13.92 10.45 -21.06
N ARG A 255 14.34 10.57 -19.83
CA ARG A 255 14.37 9.50 -18.81
C ARG A 255 13.41 9.81 -17.68
N ARG A 256 12.68 8.77 -17.22
CA ARG A 256 11.81 8.82 -16.05
C ARG A 256 12.61 8.52 -14.78
N TYR A 257 12.40 9.34 -13.75
CA TYR A 257 12.96 9.17 -12.41
C TYR A 257 11.78 9.06 -11.44
N HIS A 258 11.54 7.89 -10.90
CA HIS A 258 10.43 7.61 -10.01
C HIS A 258 10.91 7.47 -8.56
N HIS A 259 9.97 7.52 -7.62
CA HIS A 259 10.22 7.58 -6.17
C HIS A 259 10.77 6.30 -5.53
N ILE A 260 10.75 5.16 -6.23
CA ILE A 260 11.25 3.89 -5.69
C ILE A 260 12.76 3.83 -5.88
N ILE A 261 13.49 4.26 -4.86
CA ILE A 261 14.95 4.34 -4.87
C ILE A 261 15.55 2.97 -4.53
N ASP A 262 16.52 2.53 -5.32
CA ASP A 262 17.35 1.37 -5.00
C ASP A 262 18.43 1.78 -3.97
N PRO A 263 18.36 1.25 -2.74
CA PRO A 263 19.28 1.63 -1.67
C PRO A 263 20.74 1.24 -1.97
N ARG A 264 20.98 0.36 -2.94
CA ARG A 264 22.33 -0.08 -3.36
C ARG A 264 23.01 0.92 -4.28
N THR A 265 22.24 1.66 -5.06
CA THR A 265 22.74 2.59 -6.09
C THR A 265 22.43 4.04 -5.78
N GLY A 266 21.42 4.31 -4.92
CA GLY A 266 20.91 5.64 -4.63
C GLY A 266 20.09 6.27 -5.75
N TYR A 267 19.86 5.55 -6.85
CA TYR A 267 19.03 5.96 -7.99
C TYR A 267 17.68 5.24 -7.98
N PRO A 268 16.65 5.78 -8.67
CA PRO A 268 15.45 5.03 -8.97
C PRO A 268 15.76 3.65 -9.55
N ALA A 269 15.11 2.61 -9.03
CA ALA A 269 15.30 1.23 -9.48
C ALA A 269 14.96 1.09 -10.98
N THR A 270 15.58 0.15 -11.67
CA THR A 270 15.38 -0.05 -13.11
C THR A 270 15.00 -1.47 -13.45
N GLY A 271 14.45 -1.67 -14.65
CA GLY A 271 14.08 -3.01 -15.13
C GLY A 271 12.67 -3.47 -14.71
N THR A 272 12.03 -2.81 -13.75
CA THR A 272 10.68 -3.11 -13.27
C THR A 272 9.73 -1.96 -13.55
N VAL A 273 8.52 -2.27 -13.96
CA VAL A 273 7.43 -1.32 -14.20
C VAL A 273 6.43 -1.32 -13.06
N SER A 274 6.03 -2.51 -12.61
CA SER A 274 5.16 -2.67 -11.45
C SER A 274 5.33 -4.03 -10.81
N VAL A 275 5.04 -4.10 -9.51
CA VAL A 275 4.97 -5.35 -8.75
C VAL A 275 3.69 -5.35 -7.93
N THR A 276 2.88 -6.37 -8.14
CA THR A 276 1.68 -6.62 -7.33
C THR A 276 1.91 -7.82 -6.43
N VAL A 277 1.66 -7.63 -5.14
CA VAL A 277 1.78 -8.64 -4.08
C VAL A 277 0.42 -8.86 -3.45
N MET A 278 0.04 -10.13 -3.23
CA MET A 278 -1.08 -10.47 -2.36
C MET A 278 -0.56 -11.16 -1.10
N HIS A 279 -1.06 -10.75 0.04
CA HIS A 279 -0.70 -11.27 1.36
C HIS A 279 -1.85 -11.04 2.34
N ARG A 280 -1.91 -11.76 3.44
CA ARG A 280 -2.90 -11.49 4.48
C ARG A 280 -2.64 -10.17 5.20
N ASP A 281 -1.38 -9.90 5.49
CA ASP A 281 -0.90 -8.73 6.22
C ASP A 281 -0.56 -7.61 5.22
N ALA A 282 -1.27 -6.50 5.29
CA ALA A 282 -1.09 -5.36 4.37
C ALA A 282 0.27 -4.70 4.55
N THR A 283 0.74 -4.61 5.79
CA THR A 283 2.07 -4.10 6.15
C THR A 283 3.19 -4.86 5.42
N THR A 284 3.10 -6.19 5.42
CA THR A 284 4.07 -7.06 4.72
C THR A 284 3.94 -6.92 3.21
N ALA A 285 2.72 -6.83 2.68
CA ALA A 285 2.48 -6.69 1.25
C ALA A 285 3.06 -5.39 0.69
N ASP A 286 2.89 -4.26 1.38
CA ASP A 286 3.39 -2.94 0.98
C ASP A 286 4.93 -2.94 0.91
N ALA A 287 5.60 -3.32 2.00
CA ALA A 287 7.06 -3.42 2.03
C ALA A 287 7.62 -4.43 1.00
N ALA A 288 6.91 -5.56 0.79
CA ALA A 288 7.33 -6.57 -0.16
C ALA A 288 7.19 -6.10 -1.60
N ALA A 289 6.12 -5.39 -1.96
CA ALA A 289 5.94 -4.84 -3.30
C ALA A 289 7.11 -3.93 -3.67
N THR A 290 7.54 -3.06 -2.74
CA THR A 290 8.73 -2.20 -2.91
C THR A 290 10.02 -3.02 -3.01
N ALA A 291 10.25 -3.96 -2.10
CA ALA A 291 11.47 -4.78 -2.11
C ALA A 291 11.62 -5.61 -3.40
N LEU A 292 10.51 -6.19 -3.88
CA LEU A 292 10.48 -6.98 -5.11
C LEU A 292 10.65 -6.11 -6.36
N PHE A 293 10.13 -4.89 -6.33
CA PHE A 293 10.34 -3.90 -7.38
C PHE A 293 11.83 -3.56 -7.53
N VAL A 294 12.50 -3.30 -6.42
CA VAL A 294 13.96 -3.03 -6.37
C VAL A 294 14.77 -4.27 -6.75
N ALA A 295 14.33 -5.48 -6.38
CA ALA A 295 14.99 -6.72 -6.75
C ALA A 295 15.02 -6.96 -8.27
N GLY A 296 13.98 -6.52 -8.97
CA GLY A 296 13.86 -6.69 -10.42
C GLY A 296 13.56 -8.11 -10.88
N PRO A 297 13.37 -8.31 -12.20
CA PRO A 297 12.94 -9.58 -12.79
C PRO A 297 13.89 -10.75 -12.56
N ASP A 298 15.18 -10.49 -12.32
CA ASP A 298 16.17 -11.54 -12.15
C ASP A 298 16.30 -12.05 -10.70
N HIS A 299 15.92 -11.24 -9.71
CA HIS A 299 16.19 -11.52 -8.30
C HIS A 299 14.96 -11.63 -7.40
N TRP A 300 13.76 -11.24 -7.90
CA TRP A 300 12.54 -11.19 -7.10
C TRP A 300 12.17 -12.52 -6.39
N VAL A 301 12.44 -13.66 -7.03
CA VAL A 301 12.09 -14.99 -6.48
C VAL A 301 12.77 -15.24 -5.14
N GLY A 302 14.08 -14.93 -5.04
CA GLY A 302 14.83 -15.10 -3.80
C GLY A 302 14.37 -14.16 -2.69
N VAL A 303 13.98 -12.93 -3.05
CA VAL A 303 13.44 -11.94 -2.11
C VAL A 303 12.06 -12.38 -1.62
N ALA A 304 11.17 -12.80 -2.52
CA ALA A 304 9.84 -13.30 -2.17
C ALA A 304 9.92 -14.48 -1.19
N GLN A 305 10.85 -15.42 -1.41
CA GLN A 305 11.05 -16.55 -0.50
C GLN A 305 11.51 -16.12 0.90
N ARG A 306 12.49 -15.19 1.00
CA ARG A 306 12.95 -14.66 2.30
C ARG A 306 11.84 -13.93 3.05
N MET A 307 11.04 -13.14 2.35
CA MET A 307 9.90 -12.41 2.91
C MET A 307 8.64 -13.29 3.09
N LYS A 308 8.68 -14.57 2.69
CA LYS A 308 7.57 -15.52 2.74
C LYS A 308 6.33 -15.07 1.96
N ILE A 309 6.54 -14.41 0.83
CA ILE A 309 5.46 -13.96 -0.05
C ILE A 309 5.04 -15.11 -0.96
N ARG A 310 3.75 -15.41 -0.95
CA ARG A 310 3.17 -16.51 -1.72
C ARG A 310 2.71 -16.11 -3.12
N TYR A 311 2.26 -14.87 -3.32
CA TYR A 311 1.62 -14.42 -4.55
C TYR A 311 2.32 -13.16 -5.06
N VAL A 312 2.97 -13.25 -6.21
CA VAL A 312 3.70 -12.15 -6.84
C VAL A 312 3.43 -12.11 -8.34
N MET A 313 3.14 -10.90 -8.84
CA MET A 313 3.13 -10.57 -10.26
C MET A 313 4.02 -9.33 -10.46
N LEU A 314 5.07 -9.45 -11.26
CA LEU A 314 5.98 -8.39 -11.63
C LEU A 314 5.89 -8.15 -13.14
N ILE A 315 5.83 -6.90 -13.56
CA ILE A 315 5.90 -6.50 -14.97
C ILE A 315 7.25 -5.80 -15.19
N ASP A 316 8.03 -6.31 -16.12
CA ASP A 316 9.33 -5.73 -16.44
C ASP A 316 9.25 -4.60 -17.47
N SER A 317 10.38 -3.95 -17.74
CA SER A 317 10.48 -2.83 -18.70
C SER A 317 10.15 -3.21 -20.14
N ASN A 318 10.14 -4.50 -20.48
CA ASN A 318 9.76 -5.01 -21.81
C ASN A 318 8.25 -5.37 -21.88
N GLY A 319 7.51 -5.21 -20.77
CA GLY A 319 6.10 -5.55 -20.68
C GLY A 319 5.85 -7.05 -20.41
N ILE A 320 6.87 -7.83 -20.13
CA ILE A 320 6.74 -9.24 -19.79
C ILE A 320 6.27 -9.38 -18.35
N VAL A 321 5.27 -10.23 -18.14
CA VAL A 321 4.72 -10.51 -16.81
C VAL A 321 5.44 -11.72 -16.20
N HIS A 322 6.18 -11.48 -15.15
CA HIS A 322 6.80 -12.51 -14.33
C HIS A 322 5.90 -12.81 -13.14
N MET A 323 5.54 -14.05 -12.93
CA MET A 323 4.74 -14.46 -11.77
C MET A 323 5.06 -15.90 -11.34
N ASN A 324 4.63 -16.25 -10.15
CA ASN A 324 4.72 -17.63 -9.71
C ASN A 324 3.40 -18.39 -10.00
N PRO A 325 3.42 -19.75 -10.02
CA PRO A 325 2.23 -20.53 -10.33
C PRO A 325 1.04 -20.28 -9.39
N ALA A 326 1.30 -19.98 -8.13
CA ALA A 326 0.23 -19.64 -7.18
C ALA A 326 -0.49 -18.33 -7.58
N MET A 327 0.24 -17.29 -7.97
CA MET A 327 -0.35 -16.04 -8.46
C MET A 327 -1.09 -16.25 -9.78
N GLN A 328 -0.53 -17.03 -10.69
CA GLN A 328 -1.18 -17.35 -11.96
C GLN A 328 -2.57 -17.98 -11.77
N SER A 329 -2.74 -18.83 -10.77
CA SER A 329 -4.03 -19.45 -10.48
C SER A 329 -5.11 -18.50 -9.96
N ARG A 330 -4.71 -17.30 -9.51
CA ARG A 330 -5.59 -16.27 -8.94
C ARG A 330 -5.91 -15.14 -9.93
N VAL A 331 -5.02 -14.86 -10.88
CA VAL A 331 -5.11 -13.76 -11.82
C VAL A 331 -5.94 -14.15 -13.04
N ARG A 332 -6.84 -13.25 -13.46
CA ARG A 332 -7.56 -13.32 -14.74
C ARG A 332 -7.23 -12.06 -15.54
N PHE A 333 -6.53 -12.20 -16.64
CA PHE A 333 -6.24 -11.08 -17.55
C PHE A 333 -7.53 -10.58 -18.20
N GLU A 334 -7.61 -9.26 -18.39
CA GLU A 334 -8.71 -8.58 -19.08
C GLU A 334 -8.21 -8.16 -20.47
N GLY A 335 -8.86 -8.64 -21.53
CA GLY A 335 -8.42 -8.41 -22.93
C GLY A 335 -7.30 -9.34 -23.39
N ASP A 336 -6.33 -8.81 -24.15
CA ASP A 336 -5.21 -9.58 -24.69
C ASP A 336 -4.27 -10.02 -23.57
N SER A 337 -3.93 -11.29 -23.56
CA SER A 337 -3.00 -11.84 -22.56
C SER A 337 -1.57 -11.42 -22.88
N PRO A 338 -0.82 -10.83 -21.92
CA PRO A 338 0.58 -10.49 -22.10
C PRO A 338 1.47 -11.76 -22.19
N GLU A 339 2.73 -11.58 -22.61
CA GLU A 339 3.74 -12.64 -22.44
C GLU A 339 3.95 -12.90 -20.93
N VAL A 340 3.81 -14.15 -20.51
CA VAL A 340 3.95 -14.57 -19.11
C VAL A 340 5.13 -15.50 -18.95
N ARG A 341 6.01 -15.19 -17.98
CA ARG A 341 7.12 -16.06 -17.54
C ARG A 341 6.87 -16.54 -16.12
N LEU A 342 6.78 -17.84 -15.96
CA LEU A 342 6.56 -18.46 -14.67
C LEU A 342 7.89 -18.76 -13.98
N SER A 343 7.97 -18.43 -12.69
CA SER A 343 9.03 -18.90 -11.82
C SER A 343 8.76 -20.31 -11.33
N ARG A 344 9.72 -20.89 -10.59
CA ARG A 344 9.44 -22.02 -9.69
C ARG A 344 8.42 -21.59 -8.62
N PRO A 345 7.68 -22.54 -8.01
CA PRO A 345 6.84 -22.26 -6.86
C PRO A 345 7.61 -21.54 -5.75
N LEU A 346 6.96 -20.56 -5.12
CA LEU A 346 7.42 -19.94 -3.89
C LEU A 346 6.89 -20.81 -2.74
N THR A 347 7.76 -21.40 -1.98
CA THR A 347 7.42 -22.28 -0.86
C THR A 347 7.27 -21.49 0.42
#